data_fadfb43c6bc20d5816477acc4cf53da0
#
_entry.id   fadfb43c6bc20d5816477acc4cf53da0
#
_cell.length_a   1.000
_cell.length_b   1.000
_cell.length_c   1.000
_cell.angle_alpha   90.00
_cell.angle_beta   90.00
_cell.angle_gamma   90.00
#
_symmetry.space_group_name_H-M   'P 1'
#
loop_
_entity.id
_entity.type
_entity.pdbx_description
1 polymer ?
#
loop_
_entity_poly.entity_id
_entity_poly.type
_entity_poly.pdbx_seq_one_letter_code
_entity_poly.pdbx_strand_id
1 'polypeptide(L)'
;MRIILEEDSRFQIVGEAKTGQEVIRLAEELMPDMILMDINMPGPSGLEATRVIKEKFPYIKIVMVTVSDDASDLFAALKQGAQGYLLKNLNPSLWLTYLRSIAADETPMPKEVARRILQEFTTPFSPSEEPGHALTPREQEILTLVAQGLTNRDIAATCSISEYTVKNHLKNIMQKLHLQNRVQLTRYALKRGFLRSRPGE
;
A
#
# COMPACT_ATOMS: atom_id res chain seq x y z
N MET A 1 6.37 -2.43 -16.13
CA MET A 1 4.89 -2.43 -16.23
C MET A 1 4.44 -2.23 -17.66
N ARG A 2 4.81 -1.14 -18.34
CA ARG A 2 4.44 -0.85 -19.73
C ARG A 2 4.73 -2.03 -20.67
N ILE A 3 5.97 -2.55 -20.67
CA ILE A 3 6.40 -3.68 -21.52
C ILE A 3 5.47 -4.91 -21.34
N ILE A 4 5.08 -5.22 -20.11
CA ILE A 4 4.19 -6.36 -19.82
C ILE A 4 2.81 -6.17 -20.44
N LEU A 5 2.26 -4.94 -20.43
CA LEU A 5 0.95 -4.65 -21.00
C LEU A 5 0.99 -4.64 -22.53
N GLU A 6 2.09 -4.16 -23.14
CA GLU A 6 2.26 -4.11 -24.59
C GLU A 6 2.39 -5.51 -25.24
N GLU A 7 2.72 -6.55 -24.44
CA GLU A 7 2.74 -7.94 -24.90
C GLU A 7 1.33 -8.52 -25.16
N ASP A 8 0.28 -7.86 -24.66
CA ASP A 8 -1.10 -8.32 -24.83
C ASP A 8 -1.94 -7.30 -25.61
N SER A 9 -2.28 -7.62 -26.86
CA SER A 9 -3.06 -6.75 -27.76
C SER A 9 -4.47 -6.36 -27.25
N ARG A 10 -4.93 -6.97 -26.16
CA ARG A 10 -6.20 -6.61 -25.49
C ARG A 10 -6.07 -5.37 -24.61
N PHE A 11 -4.85 -4.95 -24.28
CA PHE A 11 -4.60 -3.74 -23.51
C PHE A 11 -3.99 -2.66 -24.40
N GLN A 12 -4.58 -1.48 -24.34
CA GLN A 12 -4.05 -0.28 -24.97
C GLN A 12 -3.72 0.75 -23.88
N ILE A 13 -2.47 1.19 -23.82
CA ILE A 13 -2.06 2.23 -22.90
C ILE A 13 -2.48 3.58 -23.48
N VAL A 14 -3.44 4.23 -22.87
CA VAL A 14 -3.99 5.53 -23.31
C VAL A 14 -3.35 6.72 -22.60
N GLY A 15 -2.68 6.50 -21.46
CA GLY A 15 -1.99 7.56 -20.72
C GLY A 15 -1.10 7.02 -19.60
N GLU A 16 -0.20 7.88 -19.15
CA GLU A 16 0.67 7.63 -17.98
C GLU A 16 0.70 8.88 -17.10
N ALA A 17 0.69 8.70 -15.79
CA ALA A 17 0.72 9.77 -14.80
C ALA A 17 1.77 9.47 -13.73
N LYS A 18 2.38 10.53 -13.19
CA LYS A 18 3.41 10.44 -12.15
C LYS A 18 2.93 10.91 -10.77
N THR A 19 1.77 11.55 -10.71
CA THR A 19 1.19 12.11 -9.48
C THR A 19 -0.30 11.77 -9.38
N GLY A 20 -0.85 11.70 -8.17
CA GLY A 20 -2.28 11.47 -7.97
C GLY A 20 -3.15 12.53 -8.63
N GLN A 21 -2.72 13.81 -8.64
CA GLN A 21 -3.42 14.90 -9.30
C GLN A 21 -3.51 14.67 -10.82
N GLU A 22 -2.42 14.25 -11.43
CA GLU A 22 -2.36 13.96 -12.86
C GLU A 22 -3.24 12.76 -13.24
N VAL A 23 -3.26 11.71 -12.40
CA VAL A 23 -4.16 10.55 -12.61
C VAL A 23 -5.62 11.00 -12.62
N ILE A 24 -6.05 11.83 -11.65
CA ILE A 24 -7.43 12.32 -11.57
C ILE A 24 -7.79 13.11 -12.84
N ARG A 25 -6.91 14.02 -13.30
CA ARG A 25 -7.11 14.78 -14.54
C ARG A 25 -7.20 13.88 -15.77
N LEU A 26 -6.26 12.94 -15.93
CA LEU A 26 -6.25 12.03 -17.07
C LEU A 26 -7.44 11.05 -17.05
N ALA A 27 -7.91 10.62 -15.90
CA ALA A 27 -9.12 9.82 -15.78
C ALA A 27 -10.36 10.54 -16.35
N GLU A 28 -10.46 11.85 -16.13
CA GLU A 28 -11.54 12.69 -16.65
C GLU A 28 -11.39 12.95 -18.17
N GLU A 29 -10.17 13.20 -18.64
CA GLU A 29 -9.89 13.49 -20.05
C GLU A 29 -9.98 12.26 -20.96
N LEU A 30 -9.46 11.13 -20.51
CA LEU A 30 -9.28 9.92 -21.33
C LEU A 30 -10.35 8.86 -21.07
N MET A 31 -11.07 8.94 -19.97
CA MET A 31 -12.10 7.98 -19.54
C MET A 31 -11.67 6.51 -19.76
N PRO A 32 -10.55 6.07 -19.19
CA PRO A 32 -10.04 4.73 -19.41
C PRO A 32 -10.95 3.66 -18.80
N ASP A 33 -10.94 2.44 -19.36
CA ASP A 33 -11.66 1.31 -18.75
C ASP A 33 -11.01 0.84 -17.46
N MET A 34 -9.66 0.96 -17.36
CA MET A 34 -8.89 0.50 -16.23
C MET A 34 -7.71 1.43 -15.91
N ILE A 35 -7.43 1.61 -14.62
CA ILE A 35 -6.26 2.34 -14.12
C ILE A 35 -5.43 1.41 -13.26
N LEU A 36 -4.13 1.30 -13.57
CA LEU A 36 -3.14 0.69 -12.69
C LEU A 36 -2.53 1.79 -11.82
N MET A 37 -2.85 1.75 -10.52
CA MET A 37 -2.59 2.82 -9.57
C MET A 37 -1.52 2.43 -8.56
N ASP A 38 -0.41 3.16 -8.52
CA ASP A 38 0.53 3.01 -7.40
C ASP A 38 -0.06 3.66 -6.14
N ILE A 39 0.07 3.00 -4.99
CA ILE A 39 -0.35 3.57 -3.70
C ILE A 39 0.52 4.78 -3.36
N ASN A 40 1.83 4.66 -3.58
CA ASN A 40 2.82 5.65 -3.16
C ASN A 40 3.15 6.64 -4.29
N MET A 41 2.27 7.60 -4.51
CA MET A 41 2.47 8.67 -5.48
C MET A 41 2.66 10.03 -4.81
N PRO A 42 3.41 10.96 -5.45
CA PRO A 42 3.49 12.35 -5.01
C PRO A 42 2.13 13.06 -5.12
N GLY A 43 1.88 14.01 -4.21
CA GLY A 43 0.60 14.73 -4.12
C GLY A 43 -0.47 13.87 -3.43
N PRO A 44 -1.72 13.86 -3.90
CA PRO A 44 -2.71 12.89 -3.46
C PRO A 44 -2.19 11.48 -3.64
N SER A 45 -2.28 10.66 -2.59
CA SER A 45 -1.88 9.24 -2.65
C SER A 45 -2.75 8.47 -3.64
N GLY A 46 -2.30 7.30 -4.07
CA GLY A 46 -3.11 6.43 -4.94
C GLY A 46 -4.46 6.07 -4.32
N LEU A 47 -4.53 5.94 -2.99
CA LEU A 47 -5.77 5.70 -2.27
C LEU A 47 -6.73 6.89 -2.33
N GLU A 48 -6.22 8.09 -2.12
CA GLU A 48 -7.02 9.33 -2.23
C GLU A 48 -7.49 9.57 -3.66
N ALA A 49 -6.60 9.36 -4.65
CA ALA A 49 -6.95 9.47 -6.06
C ALA A 49 -8.02 8.43 -6.44
N THR A 50 -7.91 7.20 -5.94
CA THR A 50 -8.92 6.14 -6.14
C THR A 50 -10.28 6.58 -5.65
N ARG A 51 -10.39 7.12 -4.43
CA ARG A 51 -11.65 7.63 -3.87
C ARG A 51 -12.26 8.69 -4.78
N VAL A 52 -11.48 9.72 -5.15
CA VAL A 52 -11.97 10.82 -6.00
C VAL A 52 -12.44 10.32 -7.37
N ILE A 53 -11.69 9.41 -8.00
CA ILE A 53 -12.07 8.85 -9.30
C ILE A 53 -13.33 8.00 -9.18
N LYS A 54 -13.45 7.18 -8.14
CA LYS A 54 -14.64 6.33 -7.94
C LYS A 54 -15.90 7.12 -7.61
N GLU A 55 -15.78 8.25 -6.93
CA GLU A 55 -16.90 9.17 -6.68
C GLU A 55 -17.42 9.78 -7.99
N LYS A 56 -16.54 10.14 -8.94
CA LYS A 56 -16.90 10.76 -10.22
C LYS A 56 -17.20 9.74 -11.34
N PHE A 57 -16.41 8.65 -11.39
CA PHE A 57 -16.38 7.67 -12.48
C PHE A 57 -16.41 6.24 -11.92
N PRO A 58 -17.54 5.78 -11.34
CA PRO A 58 -17.63 4.48 -10.66
C PRO A 58 -17.35 3.28 -11.57
N TYR A 59 -17.52 3.44 -12.89
CA TYR A 59 -17.27 2.40 -13.89
C TYR A 59 -15.79 2.15 -14.17
N ILE A 60 -14.89 3.12 -13.94
CA ILE A 60 -13.46 2.93 -14.16
C ILE A 60 -12.94 1.87 -13.19
N LYS A 61 -12.37 0.80 -13.69
CA LYS A 61 -11.75 -0.26 -12.89
C LYS A 61 -10.40 0.22 -12.36
N ILE A 62 -10.17 0.13 -11.06
CA ILE A 62 -8.91 0.55 -10.45
C ILE A 62 -8.23 -0.67 -9.81
N VAL A 63 -7.01 -0.95 -10.26
CA VAL A 63 -6.16 -2.00 -9.73
C VAL A 63 -4.96 -1.34 -9.06
N MET A 64 -4.85 -1.50 -7.73
CA MET A 64 -3.70 -0.99 -6.99
C MET A 64 -2.46 -1.82 -7.30
N VAL A 65 -1.34 -1.16 -7.52
CA VAL A 65 -0.05 -1.79 -7.82
C VAL A 65 0.99 -1.28 -6.84
N THR A 66 1.54 -2.16 -6.01
CA THR A 66 2.43 -1.76 -4.93
C THR A 66 3.58 -2.74 -4.72
N VAL A 67 4.62 -2.28 -4.03
CA VAL A 67 5.68 -3.14 -3.50
C VAL A 67 5.38 -3.61 -2.07
N SER A 68 4.43 -2.94 -1.39
CA SER A 68 4.02 -3.28 -0.03
C SER A 68 3.10 -4.49 -0.05
N ASP A 69 3.38 -5.45 0.81
CA ASP A 69 2.53 -6.59 1.09
C ASP A 69 1.72 -6.41 2.39
N ASP A 70 1.59 -5.17 2.87
CA ASP A 70 0.83 -4.83 4.05
C ASP A 70 -0.68 -5.01 3.80
N ALA A 71 -1.32 -5.83 4.62
CA ALA A 71 -2.76 -6.09 4.53
C ALA A 71 -3.60 -4.82 4.76
N SER A 72 -3.10 -3.85 5.54
CA SER A 72 -3.76 -2.58 5.76
C SER A 72 -3.89 -1.75 4.47
N ASP A 73 -2.86 -1.74 3.63
CA ASP A 73 -2.88 -1.06 2.33
C ASP A 73 -3.90 -1.71 1.38
N LEU A 74 -3.95 -3.04 1.36
CA LEU A 74 -4.95 -3.80 0.60
C LEU A 74 -6.37 -3.46 1.05
N PHE A 75 -6.62 -3.49 2.36
CA PHE A 75 -7.94 -3.22 2.92
C PHE A 75 -8.38 -1.78 2.66
N ALA A 76 -7.47 -0.80 2.84
CA ALA A 76 -7.72 0.59 2.50
C ALA A 76 -8.07 0.77 1.03
N ALA A 77 -7.36 0.09 0.12
CA ALA A 77 -7.62 0.14 -1.32
C ALA A 77 -9.04 -0.37 -1.68
N LEU A 78 -9.41 -1.52 -1.14
CA LEU A 78 -10.75 -2.10 -1.35
C LEU A 78 -11.85 -1.20 -0.78
N LYS A 79 -11.64 -0.60 0.39
CA LYS A 79 -12.57 0.35 1.02
C LYS A 79 -12.76 1.61 0.17
N GLN A 80 -11.73 2.06 -0.54
CA GLN A 80 -11.81 3.20 -1.48
C GLN A 80 -12.39 2.82 -2.85
N GLY A 81 -12.78 1.57 -3.06
CA GLY A 81 -13.43 1.08 -4.27
C GLY A 81 -12.49 0.51 -5.33
N ALA A 82 -11.25 0.18 -5.01
CA ALA A 82 -10.38 -0.55 -5.92
C ALA A 82 -10.95 -1.97 -6.19
N GLN A 83 -10.92 -2.41 -7.45
CA GLN A 83 -11.37 -3.75 -7.86
C GLN A 83 -10.27 -4.79 -7.75
N GLY A 84 -9.02 -4.38 -7.65
CA GLY A 84 -7.91 -5.29 -7.60
C GLY A 84 -6.69 -4.75 -6.89
N TYR A 85 -5.77 -5.67 -6.57
CA TYR A 85 -4.53 -5.36 -5.88
C TYR A 85 -3.43 -6.29 -6.39
N LEU A 86 -2.35 -5.71 -6.90
CA LEU A 86 -1.21 -6.43 -7.46
C LEU A 86 0.09 -6.04 -6.77
N LEU A 87 0.89 -7.03 -6.46
CA LEU A 87 2.25 -6.82 -6.01
C LEU A 87 3.21 -6.67 -7.20
N LYS A 88 4.09 -5.67 -7.18
CA LYS A 88 5.07 -5.40 -8.25
C LYS A 88 6.08 -6.53 -8.47
N ASN A 89 6.27 -7.41 -7.48
CA ASN A 89 7.18 -8.56 -7.51
C ASN A 89 6.55 -9.86 -8.05
N LEU A 90 5.29 -9.83 -8.47
CA LEU A 90 4.65 -11.00 -9.08
C LEU A 90 5.15 -11.24 -10.51
N ASN A 91 5.05 -12.50 -10.95
CA ASN A 91 5.40 -12.91 -12.30
C ASN A 91 4.53 -12.17 -13.34
N PRO A 92 5.13 -11.62 -14.43
CA PRO A 92 4.41 -10.93 -15.49
C PRO A 92 3.20 -11.68 -16.07
N SER A 93 3.32 -13.00 -16.27
CA SER A 93 2.23 -13.82 -16.79
C SER A 93 1.02 -13.86 -15.86
N LEU A 94 1.25 -13.87 -14.53
CA LEU A 94 0.18 -13.81 -13.54
C LEU A 94 -0.49 -12.43 -13.54
N TRP A 95 0.27 -11.36 -13.79
CA TRP A 95 -0.24 -10.01 -13.95
C TRP A 95 -1.28 -9.92 -15.06
N LEU A 96 -0.90 -10.35 -16.27
CA LEU A 96 -1.78 -10.30 -17.42
C LEU A 96 -3.05 -11.15 -17.21
N THR A 97 -2.89 -12.36 -16.66
CA THR A 97 -4.04 -13.22 -16.34
C THR A 97 -5.00 -12.55 -15.38
N TYR A 98 -4.48 -11.92 -14.32
CA TYR A 98 -5.29 -11.22 -13.33
C TYR A 98 -5.96 -9.97 -13.89
N LEU A 99 -5.25 -9.15 -14.66
CA LEU A 99 -5.83 -7.96 -15.29
C LEU A 99 -6.93 -8.32 -16.30
N ARG A 100 -6.77 -9.42 -17.04
CA ARG A 100 -7.79 -9.93 -17.94
C ARG A 100 -9.07 -10.31 -17.20
N SER A 101 -8.96 -11.02 -16.08
CA SER A 101 -10.11 -11.42 -15.28
C SER A 101 -10.86 -10.20 -14.71
N ILE A 102 -10.13 -9.16 -14.26
CA ILE A 102 -10.75 -7.90 -13.83
C ILE A 102 -11.43 -7.20 -15.02
N ALA A 103 -10.79 -7.15 -16.19
CA ALA A 103 -11.37 -6.54 -17.37
C ALA A 103 -12.68 -7.22 -17.80
N ALA A 104 -12.75 -8.54 -17.70
CA ALA A 104 -13.91 -9.36 -18.05
C ALA A 104 -15.01 -9.41 -16.96
N ASP A 105 -14.86 -8.68 -15.84
CA ASP A 105 -15.72 -8.79 -14.63
C ASP A 105 -15.77 -10.22 -14.04
N GLU A 106 -14.84 -11.06 -14.45
CA GLU A 106 -14.60 -12.36 -13.85
C GLU A 106 -13.71 -12.12 -12.63
N THR A 107 -14.27 -12.07 -11.43
CA THR A 107 -13.48 -11.82 -10.20
C THR A 107 -12.96 -13.11 -9.56
N PRO A 108 -11.83 -13.66 -9.97
CA PRO A 108 -11.08 -14.52 -9.11
C PRO A 108 -10.18 -13.62 -8.24
N MET A 109 -10.64 -13.29 -7.05
CA MET A 109 -9.73 -12.74 -6.04
C MET A 109 -8.60 -13.77 -5.86
N PRO A 110 -7.32 -13.41 -6.09
CA PRO A 110 -6.22 -14.36 -5.89
C PRO A 110 -6.32 -14.96 -4.49
N LYS A 111 -6.14 -16.28 -4.37
CA LYS A 111 -6.26 -16.98 -3.07
C LYS A 111 -5.41 -16.33 -1.98
N GLU A 112 -4.26 -15.78 -2.35
CA GLU A 112 -3.37 -15.08 -1.44
C GLU A 112 -3.99 -13.76 -0.93
N VAL A 113 -4.66 -13.01 -1.78
CA VAL A 113 -5.38 -11.77 -1.43
C VAL A 113 -6.58 -12.11 -0.54
N ALA A 114 -7.35 -13.13 -0.90
CA ALA A 114 -8.48 -13.61 -0.09
C ALA A 114 -8.02 -14.11 1.30
N ARG A 115 -6.89 -14.85 1.36
CA ARG A 115 -6.31 -15.30 2.63
C ARG A 115 -5.91 -14.14 3.53
N ARG A 116 -5.30 -13.09 3.00
CA ARG A 116 -4.90 -11.89 3.76
C ARG A 116 -6.11 -11.12 4.28
N ILE A 117 -7.13 -10.95 3.46
CA ILE A 117 -8.40 -10.33 3.91
C ILE A 117 -8.99 -11.15 5.06
N LEU A 118 -9.06 -12.48 4.93
CA LEU A 118 -9.57 -13.34 5.99
C LEU A 118 -8.72 -13.27 7.27
N GLN A 119 -7.41 -13.14 7.16
CA GLN A 119 -6.54 -12.97 8.33
C GLN A 119 -6.84 -11.69 9.11
N GLU A 120 -7.11 -10.57 8.43
CA GLU A 120 -7.54 -9.32 9.10
C GLU A 120 -8.88 -9.50 9.85
N PHE A 121 -9.82 -10.25 9.30
CA PHE A 121 -11.09 -10.54 9.98
C PHE A 121 -10.99 -11.58 11.09
N THR A 122 -9.98 -12.46 11.05
CA THR A 122 -9.82 -13.53 12.05
C THR A 122 -8.87 -13.14 13.19
N THR A 123 -8.15 -12.04 13.09
CA THR A 123 -7.38 -11.50 14.20
C THR A 123 -8.38 -10.97 15.25
N PRO A 124 -8.38 -11.50 16.50
CA PRO A 124 -9.32 -11.03 17.50
C PRO A 124 -9.14 -9.53 17.72
N PHE A 125 -10.19 -8.78 17.48
CA PHE A 125 -10.27 -7.36 17.77
C PHE A 125 -10.14 -7.18 19.29
N SER A 126 -8.97 -6.73 19.76
CA SER A 126 -8.86 -6.27 21.15
C SER A 126 -9.62 -4.95 21.28
N PRO A 127 -10.62 -4.85 22.18
CA PRO A 127 -11.56 -3.71 22.21
C PRO A 127 -11.00 -2.42 22.82
N SER A 128 -9.74 -2.11 22.63
CA SER A 128 -9.09 -0.95 23.26
C SER A 128 -8.38 0.04 22.34
N GLU A 129 -8.51 -0.07 21.00
CA GLU A 129 -7.91 0.91 20.11
C GLU A 129 -8.87 1.30 18.98
N GLU A 130 -9.09 2.60 18.82
CA GLU A 130 -9.92 3.17 17.75
C GLU A 130 -9.39 2.79 16.36
N PRO A 131 -10.27 2.48 15.37
CA PRO A 131 -9.84 2.11 14.03
C PRO A 131 -9.24 3.33 13.32
N GLY A 132 -7.93 3.32 13.16
CA GLY A 132 -7.22 4.36 12.39
C GLY A 132 -5.79 4.67 12.85
N HIS A 133 -5.40 4.31 14.08
CA HIS A 133 -4.11 4.72 14.65
C HIS A 133 -3.20 3.58 15.13
N ALA A 134 -3.62 2.33 15.07
CA ALA A 134 -2.80 1.20 15.49
C ALA A 134 -1.67 0.93 14.48
N LEU A 135 -0.44 0.84 14.99
CA LEU A 135 0.71 0.41 14.19
C LEU A 135 0.64 -1.09 13.94
N THR A 136 0.89 -1.50 12.70
CA THR A 136 1.03 -2.93 12.37
C THR A 136 2.24 -3.55 13.10
N PRO A 137 2.30 -4.88 13.28
CA PRO A 137 3.47 -5.53 13.89
C PRO A 137 4.79 -5.14 13.23
N ARG A 138 4.79 -4.98 11.91
CA ARG A 138 5.96 -4.55 11.15
C ARG A 138 6.35 -3.10 11.42
N GLU A 139 5.37 -2.21 11.53
CA GLU A 139 5.60 -0.82 11.91
C GLU A 139 6.08 -0.70 13.36
N GLN A 140 5.60 -1.53 14.27
CA GLN A 140 6.08 -1.58 15.65
C GLN A 140 7.54 -2.06 15.73
N GLU A 141 7.90 -3.09 14.96
CA GLU A 141 9.28 -3.56 14.84
C GLU A 141 10.20 -2.45 14.34
N ILE A 142 9.84 -1.78 13.26
CA ILE A 142 10.61 -0.66 12.70
C ILE A 142 10.69 0.49 13.70
N LEU A 143 9.61 0.81 14.39
CA LEU A 143 9.58 1.85 15.43
C LEU A 143 10.52 1.51 16.61
N THR A 144 10.59 0.24 16.98
CA THR A 144 11.54 -0.25 18.01
C THR A 144 12.99 -0.01 17.58
N LEU A 145 13.32 -0.34 16.33
CA LEU A 145 14.67 -0.12 15.78
C LEU A 145 15.01 1.37 15.67
N VAL A 146 14.02 2.22 15.37
CA VAL A 146 14.17 3.69 15.41
C VAL A 146 14.45 4.18 16.84
N ALA A 147 13.76 3.64 17.83
CA ALA A 147 13.98 3.96 19.23
C ALA A 147 15.40 3.60 19.71
N GLN A 148 15.95 2.52 19.15
CA GLN A 148 17.35 2.09 19.37
C GLN A 148 18.39 2.97 18.65
N GLY A 149 17.95 3.93 17.83
CA GLY A 149 18.85 4.87 17.14
C GLY A 149 19.41 4.35 15.81
N LEU A 150 18.92 3.22 15.28
CA LEU A 150 19.41 2.65 14.02
C LEU A 150 19.11 3.57 12.84
N THR A 151 20.02 3.62 11.86
CA THR A 151 19.79 4.32 10.57
C THR A 151 18.84 3.55 9.68
N ASN A 152 18.29 4.18 8.63
CA ASN A 152 17.44 3.48 7.67
C ASN A 152 18.17 2.29 7.02
N ARG A 153 19.46 2.41 6.79
CA ARG A 153 20.31 1.35 6.24
C ARG A 153 20.42 0.17 7.22
N ASP A 154 20.61 0.43 8.49
CA ASP A 154 20.72 -0.62 9.51
C ASP A 154 19.37 -1.32 9.72
N ILE A 155 18.27 -0.55 9.73
CA ILE A 155 16.92 -1.08 9.80
C ILE A 155 16.63 -1.96 8.57
N ALA A 156 17.01 -1.51 7.37
CA ALA A 156 16.85 -2.27 6.13
C ALA A 156 17.58 -3.61 6.20
N ALA A 157 18.84 -3.61 6.68
CA ALA A 157 19.62 -4.83 6.87
C ALA A 157 19.00 -5.76 7.93
N THR A 158 18.61 -5.23 9.09
CA THR A 158 17.99 -5.99 10.18
C THR A 158 16.67 -6.62 9.76
N CYS A 159 15.87 -5.89 9.02
CA CYS A 159 14.53 -6.30 8.58
C CYS A 159 14.52 -7.07 7.25
N SER A 160 15.68 -7.22 6.59
CA SER A 160 15.82 -7.86 5.26
C SER A 160 14.94 -7.20 4.18
N ILE A 161 14.88 -5.87 4.17
CA ILE A 161 14.11 -5.06 3.21
C ILE A 161 14.99 -3.94 2.62
N SER A 162 14.50 -3.22 1.61
CA SER A 162 15.24 -2.09 1.04
C SER A 162 15.15 -0.84 1.94
N GLU A 163 16.15 0.07 1.86
CA GLU A 163 16.08 1.37 2.53
C GLU A 163 14.85 2.19 2.07
N TYR A 164 14.44 2.03 0.83
CA TYR A 164 13.23 2.66 0.30
C TYR A 164 11.97 2.16 1.02
N THR A 165 11.89 0.85 1.26
CA THR A 165 10.78 0.24 2.02
C THR A 165 10.76 0.75 3.46
N VAL A 166 11.93 0.89 4.10
CA VAL A 166 12.03 1.50 5.45
C VAL A 166 11.50 2.93 5.45
N LYS A 167 11.90 3.76 4.46
CA LYS A 167 11.41 5.13 4.34
C LYS A 167 9.89 5.20 4.22
N ASN A 168 9.28 4.27 3.47
CA ASN A 168 7.83 4.20 3.33
C ASN A 168 7.14 3.82 4.64
N HIS A 169 7.66 2.80 5.36
CA HIS A 169 7.14 2.47 6.69
C HIS A 169 7.24 3.64 7.66
N LEU A 170 8.38 4.33 7.70
CA LEU A 170 8.55 5.51 8.57
C LEU A 170 7.56 6.63 8.22
N LYS A 171 7.31 6.86 6.93
CA LYS A 171 6.30 7.82 6.48
C LYS A 171 4.91 7.44 7.00
N ASN A 172 4.52 6.18 6.82
CA ASN A 172 3.22 5.67 7.27
C ASN A 172 3.06 5.74 8.79
N ILE A 173 4.11 5.33 9.55
CA ILE A 173 4.13 5.43 11.01
C ILE A 173 3.95 6.89 11.45
N MET A 174 4.72 7.82 10.87
CA MET A 174 4.63 9.24 11.19
C MET A 174 3.23 9.80 10.87
N GLN A 175 2.63 9.37 9.78
CA GLN A 175 1.27 9.78 9.39
C GLN A 175 0.23 9.23 10.37
N LYS A 176 0.29 7.95 10.74
CA LYS A 176 -0.61 7.31 11.71
C LYS A 176 -0.51 7.93 13.11
N LEU A 177 0.69 8.34 13.50
CA LEU A 177 0.96 8.93 14.83
C LEU A 177 0.88 10.47 14.84
N HIS A 178 0.52 11.11 13.71
CA HIS A 178 0.49 12.57 13.52
C HIS A 178 1.83 13.25 13.88
N LEU A 179 2.96 12.62 13.52
CA LEU A 179 4.31 13.11 13.77
C LEU A 179 4.92 13.67 12.48
N GLN A 180 5.73 14.73 12.58
CA GLN A 180 6.24 15.44 11.42
C GLN A 180 7.68 15.07 11.03
N ASN A 181 8.44 14.47 11.95
CA ASN A 181 9.84 14.14 11.71
C ASN A 181 10.33 12.97 12.58
N ARG A 182 11.52 12.44 12.22
CA ARG A 182 12.14 11.33 12.91
C ARG A 182 12.45 11.62 14.39
N VAL A 183 12.76 12.86 14.75
CA VAL A 183 13.05 13.22 16.14
C VAL A 183 11.80 13.05 17.01
N GLN A 184 10.64 13.51 16.50
CA GLN A 184 9.37 13.31 17.17
C GLN A 184 8.99 11.81 17.25
N LEU A 185 9.29 11.05 16.21
CA LEU A 185 9.06 9.62 16.17
C LEU A 185 9.90 8.88 17.23
N THR A 186 11.20 9.17 17.31
CA THR A 186 12.09 8.59 18.34
C THR A 186 11.60 8.95 19.74
N ARG A 187 11.25 10.22 19.97
CA ARG A 187 10.73 10.66 21.27
C ARG A 187 9.42 9.97 21.67
N TYR A 188 8.53 9.76 20.70
CA TYR A 188 7.29 9.01 20.91
C TYR A 188 7.58 7.57 21.31
N ALA A 189 8.46 6.88 20.56
CA ALA A 189 8.83 5.50 20.82
C ALA A 189 9.46 5.32 22.22
N LEU A 190 10.34 6.24 22.61
CA LEU A 190 10.93 6.24 23.95
C LEU A 190 9.90 6.42 25.07
N LYS A 191 8.95 7.37 24.91
CA LYS A 191 7.88 7.61 25.88
C LYS A 191 6.91 6.42 26.04
N ARG A 192 6.67 5.68 24.96
CA ARG A 192 5.81 4.50 24.94
C ARG A 192 6.50 3.21 25.35
N GLY A 193 7.81 3.27 25.71
CA GLY A 193 8.53 2.13 26.26
C GLY A 193 9.06 1.12 25.25
N PHE A 194 9.13 1.47 23.96
CA PHE A 194 9.69 0.61 22.91
C PHE A 194 11.15 0.21 23.10
N LEU A 195 11.88 0.83 24.05
CA LEU A 195 13.22 0.41 24.47
C LEU A 195 13.23 -0.68 25.57
N ARG A 196 12.08 -1.05 26.15
CA ARG A 196 12.00 -2.02 27.25
C ARG A 196 11.73 -3.44 26.75
N SER A 197 12.57 -3.96 25.86
CA SER A 197 12.58 -5.39 25.56
C SER A 197 13.98 -5.82 25.14
N ARG A 198 14.91 -5.92 26.09
CA ARG A 198 15.90 -6.99 26.04
C ARG A 198 15.30 -8.17 26.80
N PRO A 199 15.00 -9.29 26.14
CA PRO A 199 14.89 -10.56 26.83
C PRO A 199 16.32 -11.06 27.08
N GLY A 200 16.72 -11.22 28.33
CA GLY A 200 17.88 -12.03 28.73
C GLY A 200 19.12 -11.28 29.12
N GLU A 201 19.24 -10.92 30.38
CA GLU A 201 20.35 -11.28 31.29
C GLU A 201 19.77 -12.07 32.44
#